data_db75b96ca75735f5a8bb57ecf5b480c7
#
_entry.id   db75b96ca75735f5a8bb57ecf5b480c7
#
_cell.length_a   1.000
_cell.length_b   1.000
_cell.length_c   1.000
_cell.angle_alpha   90.00
_cell.angle_beta   90.00
_cell.angle_gamma   90.00
#
_symmetry.space_group_name_H-M   'P 1'
#
loop_
_entity.id
_entity.type
_entity.pdbx_description
1 polymer ?
#
loop_
_entity_poly.entity_id
_entity_poly.type
_entity_poly.pdbx_seq_one_letter_code
_entity_poly.pdbx_strand_id
1 'polypeptide(L)'
;MLREALASIEQVRNENLIEVIVVDDGSSKVETRTILSQIQEAGYCVVPQPNRSLGAARNTGIRRAKGEFILPLSSDNRLRDAYLNEGVSLLKNNICLGVVYADAEYFGDRTGQWHVPEFNFLSMIRGNFIDGCALFRKKLWEEVGGYDEQMPWTGWEDWDFWLRVAYRQGTFVHLPKIGFDHRVRSDSLRLQADEHRLDLLNYIFGKPEMACYRLIREMDEQAQVLRARIKSMEDLVRDMKGLRSYRLGQGLLAPARLLRKLLRCFH
;
A
#
# COMPACT_ATOMS: atom_id res chain seq x y z
N MET A 1 -17.96 9.75 -12.43
CA MET A 1 -16.95 8.85 -11.88
C MET A 1 -16.93 7.52 -12.65
N LEU A 2 -17.91 6.58 -12.46
CA LEU A 2 -17.88 5.27 -13.16
C LEU A 2 -17.69 5.37 -14.69
N ARG A 3 -18.38 6.31 -15.37
CA ARG A 3 -18.19 6.54 -16.80
C ARG A 3 -16.77 6.99 -17.16
N GLU A 4 -16.10 7.75 -16.31
CA GLU A 4 -14.72 8.19 -16.54
C GLU A 4 -13.75 7.01 -16.37
N ALA A 5 -13.98 6.16 -15.36
CA ALA A 5 -13.21 4.94 -15.18
C ALA A 5 -13.33 4.01 -16.39
N LEU A 6 -14.56 3.75 -16.86
CA LEU A 6 -14.80 2.93 -18.04
C LEU A 6 -14.20 3.55 -19.32
N ALA A 7 -14.31 4.86 -19.51
CA ALA A 7 -13.70 5.55 -20.64
C ALA A 7 -12.18 5.40 -20.64
N SER A 8 -11.52 5.46 -19.49
CA SER A 8 -10.08 5.22 -19.39
C SER A 8 -9.70 3.78 -19.73
N ILE A 9 -10.53 2.80 -19.35
CA ILE A 9 -10.32 1.40 -19.69
C ILE A 9 -10.44 1.19 -21.23
N GLU A 10 -11.42 1.82 -21.88
CA GLU A 10 -11.57 1.72 -23.33
C GLU A 10 -10.38 2.32 -24.09
N GLN A 11 -9.76 3.37 -23.56
CA GLN A 11 -8.55 3.96 -24.18
C GLN A 11 -7.35 3.00 -24.15
N VAL A 12 -7.26 2.15 -23.13
CA VAL A 12 -6.17 1.17 -22.97
C VAL A 12 -6.53 -0.24 -23.44
N ARG A 13 -7.74 -0.40 -24.00
CA ARG A 13 -8.24 -1.70 -24.45
C ARG A 13 -7.36 -2.26 -25.56
N ASN A 14 -6.92 -3.49 -25.38
CA ASN A 14 -6.09 -4.23 -26.31
C ASN A 14 -6.27 -5.75 -26.13
N GLU A 15 -5.46 -6.54 -26.81
CA GLU A 15 -5.49 -8.01 -26.74
C GLU A 15 -5.25 -8.62 -25.35
N ASN A 16 -4.64 -7.87 -24.41
CA ASN A 16 -4.42 -8.31 -23.04
C ASN A 16 -5.65 -8.10 -22.16
N LEU A 17 -6.57 -7.23 -22.55
CA LEU A 17 -7.78 -6.96 -21.80
C LEU A 17 -8.92 -7.86 -22.30
N ILE A 18 -9.18 -8.95 -21.60
CA ILE A 18 -10.18 -9.95 -21.98
C ILE A 18 -11.59 -9.49 -21.60
N GLU A 19 -11.76 -8.96 -20.41
CA GLU A 19 -13.08 -8.63 -19.83
C GLU A 19 -13.01 -7.47 -18.84
N VAL A 20 -14.13 -6.76 -18.73
CA VAL A 20 -14.38 -5.74 -17.70
C VAL A 20 -15.62 -6.16 -16.93
N ILE A 21 -15.48 -6.31 -15.62
CA ILE A 21 -16.55 -6.70 -14.70
C ILE A 21 -16.82 -5.55 -13.75
N VAL A 22 -18.03 -5.02 -13.79
CA VAL A 22 -18.50 -3.98 -12.87
C VAL A 22 -19.33 -4.63 -11.78
N VAL A 23 -18.93 -4.48 -10.53
CA VAL A 23 -19.72 -4.99 -9.39
C VAL A 23 -20.48 -3.84 -8.76
N ASP A 24 -21.81 -3.99 -8.69
CA ASP A 24 -22.69 -3.07 -7.99
C ASP A 24 -22.94 -3.59 -6.57
N ASP A 25 -22.29 -2.98 -5.59
CA ASP A 25 -22.44 -3.32 -4.17
C ASP A 25 -23.64 -2.64 -3.53
N GLY A 26 -24.81 -2.82 -4.13
CA GLY A 26 -26.09 -2.36 -3.59
C GLY A 26 -26.33 -0.86 -3.72
N SER A 27 -26.01 -0.26 -4.86
CA SER A 27 -26.25 1.16 -5.11
C SER A 27 -27.73 1.53 -4.94
N SER A 28 -28.01 2.53 -4.10
CA SER A 28 -29.36 3.00 -3.80
C SER A 28 -29.80 4.21 -4.64
N LYS A 29 -28.84 5.01 -5.13
CA LYS A 29 -29.10 6.25 -5.88
C LYS A 29 -29.65 5.94 -7.27
N VAL A 30 -30.76 6.59 -7.65
CA VAL A 30 -31.41 6.44 -8.97
C VAL A 30 -30.43 6.69 -10.11
N GLU A 31 -29.61 7.75 -10.02
CA GLU A 31 -28.65 8.12 -11.04
C GLU A 31 -27.59 7.03 -11.25
N THR A 32 -27.15 6.39 -10.16
CA THR A 32 -26.18 5.28 -10.24
C THR A 32 -26.80 4.07 -10.91
N ARG A 33 -28.03 3.69 -10.53
CA ARG A 33 -28.76 2.58 -11.16
C ARG A 33 -29.00 2.81 -12.65
N THR A 34 -29.36 4.04 -13.04
CA THR A 34 -29.50 4.42 -14.47
C THR A 34 -28.19 4.22 -15.22
N ILE A 35 -27.04 4.66 -14.64
CA ILE A 35 -25.72 4.45 -15.26
C ILE A 35 -25.42 2.95 -15.38
N LEU A 36 -25.68 2.16 -14.34
CA LEU A 36 -25.47 0.70 -14.35
C LEU A 36 -26.30 0.01 -15.44
N SER A 37 -27.56 0.38 -15.62
CA SER A 37 -28.39 -0.15 -16.72
C SER A 37 -27.80 0.21 -18.09
N GLN A 38 -27.38 1.46 -18.26
CA GLN A 38 -26.81 1.91 -19.55
C GLN A 38 -25.51 1.20 -19.91
N ILE A 39 -24.62 0.96 -18.92
CA ILE A 39 -23.37 0.22 -19.21
C ILE A 39 -23.66 -1.26 -19.45
N GLN A 40 -24.67 -1.84 -18.82
CA GLN A 40 -25.10 -3.20 -19.09
C GLN A 40 -25.67 -3.33 -20.52
N GLU A 41 -26.49 -2.37 -20.96
CA GLU A 41 -27.00 -2.29 -22.33
C GLU A 41 -25.85 -2.10 -23.35
N ALA A 42 -24.78 -1.40 -22.97
CA ALA A 42 -23.57 -1.26 -23.77
C ALA A 42 -22.68 -2.53 -23.79
N GLY A 43 -23.11 -3.62 -23.15
CA GLY A 43 -22.44 -4.92 -23.20
C GLY A 43 -21.43 -5.20 -22.08
N TYR A 44 -21.31 -4.32 -21.09
CA TYR A 44 -20.45 -4.60 -19.92
C TYR A 44 -21.09 -5.65 -18.99
N CYS A 45 -20.25 -6.49 -18.39
CA CYS A 45 -20.68 -7.42 -17.35
C CYS A 45 -20.94 -6.66 -16.06
N VAL A 46 -22.21 -6.42 -15.71
CA VAL A 46 -22.61 -5.82 -14.43
C VAL A 46 -23.12 -6.92 -13.50
N VAL A 47 -22.51 -7.03 -12.31
CA VAL A 47 -22.85 -8.04 -11.30
C VAL A 47 -23.40 -7.33 -10.06
N PRO A 48 -24.72 -7.40 -9.82
CA PRO A 48 -25.32 -6.82 -8.62
C PRO A 48 -25.10 -7.72 -7.41
N GLN A 49 -24.90 -7.11 -6.24
CA GLN A 49 -24.93 -7.78 -4.95
C GLN A 49 -25.54 -6.87 -3.87
N PRO A 50 -26.05 -7.41 -2.76
CA PRO A 50 -26.37 -6.60 -1.58
C PRO A 50 -25.11 -5.87 -1.08
N ASN A 51 -25.28 -4.65 -0.54
CA ASN A 51 -24.17 -3.91 0.06
C ASN A 51 -23.53 -4.74 1.20
N ARG A 52 -22.25 -5.06 1.04
CA ARG A 52 -21.50 -5.88 2.00
C ARG A 52 -20.21 -5.20 2.43
N SER A 53 -19.28 -5.03 1.52
CA SER A 53 -18.01 -4.32 1.73
C SER A 53 -17.22 -4.22 0.41
N LEU A 54 -16.23 -3.34 0.37
CA LEU A 54 -15.32 -3.24 -0.78
C LEU A 54 -14.59 -4.57 -1.04
N GLY A 55 -14.16 -5.26 0.03
CA GLY A 55 -13.55 -6.60 -0.08
C GLY A 55 -14.49 -7.62 -0.71
N ALA A 56 -15.76 -7.65 -0.30
CA ALA A 56 -16.78 -8.53 -0.87
C ALA A 56 -17.06 -8.22 -2.33
N ALA A 57 -17.13 -6.94 -2.70
CA ALA A 57 -17.34 -6.52 -4.09
C ALA A 57 -16.15 -6.96 -4.98
N ARG A 58 -14.92 -6.73 -4.54
CA ARG A 58 -13.72 -7.21 -5.25
C ARG A 58 -13.72 -8.73 -5.41
N ASN A 59 -14.02 -9.47 -4.35
CA ASN A 59 -14.11 -10.94 -4.40
C ASN A 59 -15.17 -11.42 -5.39
N THR A 60 -16.32 -10.76 -5.43
CA THR A 60 -17.38 -11.11 -6.38
C THR A 60 -16.94 -10.93 -7.82
N GLY A 61 -16.28 -9.82 -8.15
CA GLY A 61 -15.72 -9.58 -9.47
C GLY A 61 -14.65 -10.60 -9.84
N ILE A 62 -13.72 -10.90 -8.94
CA ILE A 62 -12.61 -11.82 -9.18
C ILE A 62 -13.09 -13.26 -9.35
N ARG A 63 -14.08 -13.71 -8.57
CA ARG A 63 -14.71 -15.04 -8.77
C ARG A 63 -15.31 -15.18 -10.16
N ARG A 64 -15.89 -14.11 -10.70
CA ARG A 64 -16.49 -14.08 -12.04
C ARG A 64 -15.45 -14.01 -13.14
N ALA A 65 -14.29 -13.43 -12.87
CA ALA A 65 -13.23 -13.21 -13.84
C ALA A 65 -12.68 -14.53 -14.40
N LYS A 66 -12.43 -14.55 -15.73
CA LYS A 66 -11.81 -15.66 -16.45
C LYS A 66 -10.32 -15.44 -16.70
N GLY A 67 -9.86 -14.18 -16.60
CA GLY A 67 -8.48 -13.80 -16.82
C GLY A 67 -7.53 -14.40 -15.78
N GLU A 68 -6.31 -14.71 -16.20
CA GLU A 68 -5.22 -15.16 -15.33
C GLU A 68 -4.73 -14.04 -14.40
N PHE A 69 -4.79 -12.81 -14.89
CA PHE A 69 -4.37 -11.61 -14.17
C PHE A 69 -5.57 -10.76 -13.83
N ILE A 70 -5.51 -10.14 -12.66
CA ILE A 70 -6.57 -9.29 -12.12
C ILE A 70 -6.00 -7.90 -11.90
N LEU A 71 -6.74 -6.89 -12.36
CA LEU A 71 -6.48 -5.47 -12.08
C LEU A 71 -7.75 -4.86 -11.50
N PRO A 72 -7.87 -4.73 -10.18
CA PRO A 72 -8.98 -3.99 -9.58
C PRO A 72 -8.83 -2.50 -9.88
N LEU A 73 -9.92 -1.85 -10.24
CA LEU A 73 -9.95 -0.40 -10.44
C LEU A 73 -11.13 0.18 -9.67
N SER A 74 -10.87 1.15 -8.80
CA SER A 74 -11.93 1.89 -8.13
C SER A 74 -12.76 2.68 -9.16
N SER A 75 -14.08 2.71 -8.97
CA SER A 75 -15.02 3.35 -9.91
C SER A 75 -14.84 4.86 -10.09
N ASP A 76 -13.95 5.47 -9.33
CA ASP A 76 -13.61 6.88 -9.36
C ASP A 76 -12.16 7.15 -9.85
N ASN A 77 -11.36 6.11 -10.05
CA ASN A 77 -10.00 6.20 -10.60
C ASN A 77 -10.01 6.07 -12.12
N ARG A 78 -8.86 6.33 -12.77
CA ARG A 78 -8.67 6.19 -14.22
C ARG A 78 -7.40 5.39 -14.49
N LEU A 79 -7.47 4.43 -15.38
CA LEU A 79 -6.32 3.61 -15.79
C LEU A 79 -5.49 4.34 -16.84
N ARG A 80 -4.17 4.15 -16.82
CA ARG A 80 -3.24 4.65 -17.85
C ARG A 80 -2.66 3.52 -18.69
N ASP A 81 -2.44 3.81 -19.98
CA ASP A 81 -2.15 2.81 -21.02
C ASP A 81 -0.90 1.95 -20.73
N ALA A 82 0.22 2.57 -20.44
CA ALA A 82 1.49 1.85 -20.24
C ALA A 82 1.41 0.78 -19.14
N TYR A 83 0.60 0.99 -18.12
CA TYR A 83 0.57 0.14 -16.93
C TYR A 83 0.02 -1.26 -17.22
N LEU A 84 -1.12 -1.35 -17.92
CA LEU A 84 -1.72 -2.65 -18.22
C LEU A 84 -0.79 -3.51 -19.07
N ASN A 85 -0.24 -2.92 -20.14
CA ASN A 85 0.59 -3.64 -21.11
C ASN A 85 1.91 -4.12 -20.51
N GLU A 86 2.62 -3.22 -19.85
CA GLU A 86 3.91 -3.53 -19.23
C GLU A 86 3.75 -4.48 -18.05
N GLY A 87 2.73 -4.27 -17.21
CA GLY A 87 2.44 -5.13 -16.08
C GLY A 87 2.10 -6.56 -16.51
N VAL A 88 1.25 -6.73 -17.51
CA VAL A 88 0.94 -8.06 -18.05
C VAL A 88 2.17 -8.70 -18.68
N SER A 89 2.99 -7.93 -19.42
CA SER A 89 4.24 -8.44 -19.99
C SER A 89 5.20 -8.93 -18.92
N LEU A 90 5.38 -8.17 -17.83
CA LEU A 90 6.22 -8.57 -16.69
C LEU A 90 5.72 -9.88 -16.06
N LEU A 91 4.41 -10.00 -15.82
CA LEU A 91 3.83 -11.22 -15.26
C LEU A 91 3.95 -12.42 -16.23
N LYS A 92 3.71 -12.25 -17.52
CA LYS A 92 3.84 -13.32 -18.52
C LYS A 92 5.29 -13.83 -18.63
N ASN A 93 6.26 -12.92 -18.61
CA ASN A 93 7.67 -13.26 -18.79
C ASN A 93 8.36 -13.80 -17.51
N ASN A 94 7.74 -13.63 -16.34
CA ASN A 94 8.29 -14.11 -15.07
C ASN A 94 7.22 -14.83 -14.26
N ILE A 95 7.24 -16.16 -14.32
CA ILE A 95 6.27 -17.01 -13.63
C ILE A 95 6.32 -16.85 -12.09
N CYS A 96 7.49 -16.48 -11.55
CA CYS A 96 7.67 -16.25 -10.11
C CYS A 96 7.13 -14.89 -9.66
N LEU A 97 6.89 -13.97 -10.60
CA LEU A 97 6.34 -12.66 -10.27
C LEU A 97 4.85 -12.77 -10.01
N GLY A 98 4.41 -12.24 -8.87
CA GLY A 98 3.03 -12.33 -8.42
C GLY A 98 2.23 -11.04 -8.57
N VAL A 99 2.86 -9.90 -8.30
CA VAL A 99 2.21 -8.59 -8.23
C VAL A 99 3.06 -7.53 -8.91
N VAL A 100 2.42 -6.70 -9.73
CA VAL A 100 3.01 -5.48 -10.30
C VAL A 100 2.19 -4.29 -9.82
N TYR A 101 2.85 -3.28 -9.24
CA TYR A 101 2.22 -2.05 -8.80
C TYR A 101 2.97 -0.84 -9.35
N ALA A 102 2.33 0.31 -9.41
CA ALA A 102 2.86 1.49 -10.08
C ALA A 102 2.62 2.75 -9.25
N ASP A 103 3.28 3.84 -9.65
CA ASP A 103 3.01 5.18 -9.18
C ASP A 103 1.63 5.66 -9.62
N ALA A 104 1.09 6.68 -8.96
CA ALA A 104 -0.18 7.28 -9.32
C ALA A 104 -0.07 8.80 -9.48
N GLU A 105 -1.02 9.40 -10.18
CA GLU A 105 -1.23 10.84 -10.19
C GLU A 105 -2.52 11.18 -9.47
N TYR A 106 -2.45 12.09 -8.51
CA TYR A 106 -3.62 12.58 -7.78
C TYR A 106 -4.42 13.56 -8.61
N PHE A 107 -5.75 13.45 -8.56
CA PHE A 107 -6.68 14.44 -9.11
C PHE A 107 -7.94 14.55 -8.21
N GLY A 108 -8.77 15.57 -8.44
CA GLY A 108 -9.91 15.90 -7.59
C GLY A 108 -9.54 16.96 -6.58
N ASP A 109 -9.75 16.71 -5.28
CA ASP A 109 -9.50 17.69 -4.21
C ASP A 109 -7.99 17.92 -3.96
N ARG A 110 -7.13 17.08 -4.50
CA ARG A 110 -5.68 17.20 -4.44
C ARG A 110 -5.08 16.85 -5.79
N THR A 111 -3.97 17.52 -6.15
CA THR A 111 -3.15 17.20 -7.33
C THR A 111 -1.72 16.85 -6.93
N GLY A 112 -0.96 16.26 -7.85
CA GLY A 112 0.43 15.89 -7.67
C GLY A 112 0.68 14.40 -7.93
N GLN A 113 1.92 13.98 -7.83
CA GLN A 113 2.32 12.59 -8.06
C GLN A 113 2.47 11.85 -6.73
N TRP A 114 2.08 10.61 -6.74
CA TRP A 114 2.31 9.65 -5.66
C TRP A 114 3.34 8.62 -6.11
N HIS A 115 4.59 8.89 -5.78
CA HIS A 115 5.67 7.94 -5.99
C HIS A 115 5.70 6.94 -4.84
N VAL A 116 5.65 5.68 -5.18
CA VAL A 116 5.70 4.57 -4.21
C VAL A 116 7.09 3.94 -4.20
N PRO A 117 7.57 3.42 -3.07
CA PRO A 117 8.89 2.80 -3.00
C PRO A 117 8.91 1.42 -3.68
N GLU A 118 10.11 0.93 -3.97
CA GLU A 118 10.34 -0.48 -4.22
C GLU A 118 9.81 -1.32 -3.06
N PHE A 119 9.36 -2.55 -3.36
CA PHE A 119 8.80 -3.42 -2.33
C PHE A 119 9.83 -3.71 -1.24
N ASN A 120 9.45 -3.35 -0.03
CA ASN A 120 10.18 -3.71 1.17
C ASN A 120 9.18 -4.21 2.22
N PHE A 121 9.42 -5.39 2.71
CA PHE A 121 8.52 -6.05 3.63
C PHE A 121 8.32 -5.29 4.96
N LEU A 122 9.40 -4.74 5.56
CA LEU A 122 9.27 -3.94 6.78
C LEU A 122 8.47 -2.65 6.54
N SER A 123 8.64 -2.02 5.36
CA SER A 123 7.85 -0.86 4.97
C SER A 123 6.37 -1.21 4.85
N MET A 124 6.05 -2.38 4.27
CA MET A 124 4.68 -2.87 4.15
C MET A 124 4.04 -3.17 5.52
N ILE A 125 4.79 -3.70 6.48
CA ILE A 125 4.29 -3.91 7.86
C ILE A 125 4.00 -2.59 8.57
N ARG A 126 4.77 -1.53 8.30
CA ARG A 126 4.57 -0.20 8.89
C ARG A 126 3.35 0.53 8.35
N GLY A 127 3.04 0.29 7.08
CA GLY A 127 1.91 0.92 6.40
C GLY A 127 1.80 0.53 4.95
N ASN A 128 0.59 0.64 4.41
CA ASN A 128 0.33 0.35 3.01
C ASN A 128 0.87 1.46 2.10
N PHE A 129 1.60 1.04 1.07
CA PHE A 129 2.06 1.90 -0.03
C PHE A 129 1.67 1.33 -1.41
N ILE A 130 0.95 0.19 -1.44
CA ILE A 130 0.46 -0.41 -2.69
C ILE A 130 -1.05 -0.19 -2.76
N ASP A 131 -1.49 0.59 -3.74
CA ASP A 131 -2.92 0.82 -3.99
C ASP A 131 -3.64 -0.47 -4.39
N GLY A 132 -4.95 -0.50 -4.19
CA GLY A 132 -5.79 -1.59 -4.68
C GLY A 132 -5.72 -1.80 -6.20
N CYS A 133 -5.32 -0.76 -6.97
CA CYS A 133 -5.09 -0.81 -8.41
C CYS A 133 -3.71 -1.43 -8.74
N ALA A 134 -3.38 -2.56 -8.11
CA ALA A 134 -2.22 -3.35 -8.48
C ALA A 134 -2.63 -4.56 -9.32
N LEU A 135 -1.83 -4.87 -10.34
CA LEU A 135 -2.04 -6.02 -11.21
C LEU A 135 -1.44 -7.27 -10.55
N PHE A 136 -2.21 -8.35 -10.44
CA PHE A 136 -1.73 -9.57 -9.79
C PHE A 136 -2.27 -10.85 -10.44
N ARG A 137 -1.61 -11.97 -10.16
CA ARG A 137 -2.11 -13.29 -10.57
C ARG A 137 -3.36 -13.67 -9.77
N LYS A 138 -4.43 -14.08 -10.45
CA LYS A 138 -5.64 -14.59 -9.81
C LYS A 138 -5.36 -15.74 -8.83
N LYS A 139 -4.39 -16.59 -9.16
CA LYS A 139 -3.94 -17.68 -8.31
C LYS A 139 -3.51 -17.22 -6.91
N LEU A 140 -2.84 -16.08 -6.76
CA LEU A 140 -2.48 -15.53 -5.44
C LEU A 140 -3.72 -15.19 -4.62
N TRP A 141 -4.77 -14.65 -5.26
CA TRP A 141 -6.03 -14.37 -4.59
C TRP A 141 -6.68 -15.66 -4.08
N GLU A 142 -6.64 -16.75 -4.87
CA GLU A 142 -7.14 -18.06 -4.48
C GLU A 142 -6.33 -18.64 -3.30
N GLU A 143 -5.01 -18.55 -3.35
CA GLU A 143 -4.09 -19.08 -2.32
C GLU A 143 -4.22 -18.38 -0.97
N VAL A 144 -4.53 -17.08 -0.95
CA VAL A 144 -4.72 -16.33 0.30
C VAL A 144 -6.18 -16.30 0.76
N GLY A 145 -7.11 -16.90 0.01
CA GLY A 145 -8.53 -16.93 0.35
C GLY A 145 -9.31 -15.66 0.02
N GLY A 146 -8.80 -14.81 -0.88
CA GLY A 146 -9.44 -13.57 -1.31
C GLY A 146 -9.22 -12.38 -0.39
N TYR A 147 -9.95 -11.29 -0.66
CA TYR A 147 -10.03 -10.15 0.26
C TYR A 147 -10.84 -10.51 1.49
N ASP A 148 -10.49 -9.93 2.64
CA ASP A 148 -11.26 -10.13 3.86
C ASP A 148 -12.60 -9.37 3.79
N GLU A 149 -13.70 -10.13 3.84
CA GLU A 149 -15.06 -9.60 3.77
C GLU A 149 -15.61 -9.21 5.16
N GLN A 150 -14.88 -9.52 6.24
CA GLN A 150 -15.29 -9.31 7.63
C GLN A 150 -14.51 -8.18 8.32
N MET A 151 -13.73 -7.42 7.56
CA MET A 151 -12.99 -6.30 8.10
C MET A 151 -13.94 -5.30 8.79
N PRO A 152 -13.67 -4.87 10.03
CA PRO A 152 -14.60 -4.07 10.82
C PRO A 152 -14.87 -2.68 10.23
N TRP A 153 -13.89 -2.15 9.47
CA TRP A 153 -13.97 -0.86 8.78
C TRP A 153 -13.40 -0.98 7.37
N THR A 154 -14.10 -0.43 6.40
CA THR A 154 -13.71 -0.46 4.98
C THR A 154 -12.63 0.58 4.69
N GLY A 155 -11.66 0.21 3.82
CA GLY A 155 -10.63 1.14 3.30
C GLY A 155 -9.20 0.66 3.45
N TRP A 156 -8.96 -0.48 4.15
CA TRP A 156 -7.65 -1.11 4.29
C TRP A 156 -7.62 -2.56 3.81
N GLU A 157 -8.59 -2.98 3.03
CA GLU A 157 -8.70 -4.35 2.50
C GLU A 157 -7.53 -4.73 1.61
N ASP A 158 -7.00 -3.76 0.89
CA ASP A 158 -5.81 -3.94 0.05
C ASP A 158 -4.56 -4.19 0.90
N TRP A 159 -4.38 -3.46 2.00
CA TRP A 159 -3.25 -3.69 2.89
C TRP A 159 -3.26 -5.08 3.52
N ASP A 160 -4.39 -5.49 4.07
CA ASP A 160 -4.56 -6.85 4.59
C ASP A 160 -4.25 -7.90 3.52
N PHE A 161 -4.77 -7.70 2.31
CA PHE A 161 -4.54 -8.61 1.19
C PHE A 161 -3.05 -8.70 0.82
N TRP A 162 -2.35 -7.56 0.68
CA TRP A 162 -0.93 -7.55 0.35
C TRP A 162 -0.06 -8.16 1.44
N LEU A 163 -0.39 -7.97 2.71
CA LEU A 163 0.30 -8.62 3.83
C LEU A 163 0.15 -10.16 3.76
N ARG A 164 -1.04 -10.66 3.45
CA ARG A 164 -1.28 -12.11 3.30
C ARG A 164 -0.59 -12.68 2.05
N VAL A 165 -0.56 -11.94 0.96
CA VAL A 165 0.22 -12.32 -0.24
C VAL A 165 1.71 -12.36 0.08
N ALA A 166 2.24 -11.37 0.79
CA ALA A 166 3.64 -11.36 1.21
C ALA A 166 3.98 -12.52 2.17
N TYR A 167 3.06 -12.86 3.08
CA TYR A 167 3.19 -14.02 3.96
C TYR A 167 3.33 -15.34 3.19
N ARG A 168 2.63 -15.49 2.07
CA ARG A 168 2.74 -16.65 1.17
C ARG A 168 3.91 -16.54 0.19
N GLN A 169 4.88 -15.66 0.47
CA GLN A 169 6.07 -15.43 -0.36
C GLN A 169 5.74 -14.92 -1.77
N GLY A 170 4.62 -14.25 -1.93
CA GLY A 170 4.28 -13.53 -3.17
C GLY A 170 5.36 -12.50 -3.49
N THR A 171 5.74 -12.43 -4.74
CA THR A 171 6.78 -11.50 -5.23
C THR A 171 6.14 -10.25 -5.83
N PHE A 172 6.70 -9.10 -5.52
CA PHE A 172 6.20 -7.79 -5.91
C PHE A 172 7.25 -7.05 -6.73
N VAL A 173 6.81 -6.37 -7.79
CA VAL A 173 7.66 -5.48 -8.59
C VAL A 173 6.98 -4.12 -8.73
N HIS A 174 7.72 -3.07 -8.43
CA HIS A 174 7.35 -1.70 -8.70
C HIS A 174 7.65 -1.35 -10.16
N LEU A 175 6.67 -0.81 -10.86
CA LEU A 175 6.83 -0.19 -12.17
C LEU A 175 6.92 1.33 -11.95
N PRO A 176 8.09 1.96 -12.09
CA PRO A 176 8.30 3.38 -11.74
C PRO A 176 7.72 4.31 -12.81
N LYS A 177 6.41 4.19 -13.03
CA LYS A 177 5.62 4.97 -13.98
C LYS A 177 4.26 5.25 -13.38
N ILE A 178 3.63 6.34 -13.81
CA ILE A 178 2.23 6.64 -13.44
C ILE A 178 1.34 5.61 -14.14
N GLY A 179 0.77 4.69 -13.36
CA GLY A 179 -0.08 3.60 -13.84
C GLY A 179 -1.56 3.95 -13.86
N PHE A 180 -1.98 4.88 -13.01
CA PHE A 180 -3.37 5.29 -12.88
C PHE A 180 -3.48 6.67 -12.26
N ASP A 181 -4.66 7.30 -12.45
CA ASP A 181 -5.03 8.51 -11.75
C ASP A 181 -5.87 8.15 -10.53
N HIS A 182 -5.41 8.56 -9.35
CA HIS A 182 -6.09 8.33 -8.07
C HIS A 182 -6.90 9.56 -7.69
N ARG A 183 -8.23 9.42 -7.59
CA ARG A 183 -9.11 10.51 -7.17
C ARG A 183 -9.04 10.71 -5.67
N VAL A 184 -8.66 11.92 -5.27
CA VAL A 184 -8.71 12.33 -3.86
C VAL A 184 -10.04 13.02 -3.59
N ARG A 185 -10.69 12.60 -2.51
CA ARG A 185 -11.98 13.15 -2.04
C ARG A 185 -11.97 13.27 -0.52
N SER A 186 -12.60 14.32 -0.01
CA SER A 186 -12.74 14.55 1.42
C SER A 186 -13.62 13.50 2.14
N ASP A 187 -14.48 12.77 1.40
CA ASP A 187 -15.35 11.70 1.90
C ASP A 187 -14.87 10.29 1.53
N SER A 188 -13.56 10.12 1.29
CA SER A 188 -13.00 8.82 0.91
C SER A 188 -13.07 7.78 2.04
N LEU A 189 -13.28 6.50 1.67
CA LEU A 189 -13.29 5.38 2.61
C LEU A 189 -11.97 5.27 3.39
N ARG A 190 -10.85 5.61 2.76
CA ARG A 190 -9.54 5.62 3.42
C ARG A 190 -9.49 6.59 4.59
N LEU A 191 -10.00 7.81 4.44
CA LEU A 191 -10.03 8.79 5.53
C LEU A 191 -10.88 8.29 6.69
N GLN A 192 -12.04 7.68 6.39
CA GLN A 192 -12.89 7.06 7.41
C GLN A 192 -12.17 5.90 8.13
N ALA A 193 -11.44 5.06 7.38
CA ALA A 193 -10.65 3.98 7.95
C ALA A 193 -9.52 4.49 8.87
N ASP A 194 -8.90 5.60 8.52
CA ASP A 194 -7.81 6.18 9.31
C ASP A 194 -8.30 6.69 10.69
N GLU A 195 -9.57 7.04 10.84
CA GLU A 195 -10.20 7.35 12.13
C GLU A 195 -10.27 6.11 13.05
N HIS A 196 -10.36 4.92 12.47
CA HIS A 196 -10.41 3.63 13.17
C HIS A 196 -9.10 2.84 13.09
N ARG A 197 -8.00 3.57 12.94
CA ARG A 197 -6.66 3.02 12.71
C ARG A 197 -6.26 1.94 13.70
N LEU A 198 -6.49 2.15 14.99
CA LEU A 198 -6.09 1.20 16.04
C LEU A 198 -6.89 -0.10 15.95
N ASP A 199 -8.19 -0.01 15.70
CA ASP A 199 -9.05 -1.18 15.57
C ASP A 199 -8.65 -2.02 14.36
N LEU A 200 -8.36 -1.36 13.23
CA LEU A 200 -7.90 -2.03 12.01
C LEU A 200 -6.53 -2.69 12.18
N LEU A 201 -5.58 -2.01 12.87
CA LEU A 201 -4.29 -2.61 13.17
C LEU A 201 -4.43 -3.85 14.06
N ASN A 202 -5.22 -3.74 15.13
CA ASN A 202 -5.47 -4.86 16.03
C ASN A 202 -6.16 -6.01 15.30
N TYR A 203 -7.09 -5.72 14.40
CA TYR A 203 -7.77 -6.72 13.59
C TYR A 203 -6.80 -7.44 12.64
N ILE A 204 -6.08 -6.68 11.80
CA ILE A 204 -5.17 -7.24 10.78
C ILE A 204 -4.05 -8.06 11.45
N PHE A 205 -3.34 -7.46 12.42
CA PHE A 205 -2.22 -8.11 13.10
C PHE A 205 -2.64 -9.07 14.22
N GLY A 206 -3.92 -9.09 14.58
CA GLY A 206 -4.52 -10.07 15.50
C GLY A 206 -4.79 -11.42 14.86
N LYS A 207 -4.79 -11.53 13.53
CA LYS A 207 -4.99 -12.79 12.81
C LYS A 207 -3.87 -13.79 13.14
N PRO A 208 -4.19 -15.09 13.32
CA PRO A 208 -3.17 -16.10 13.69
C PRO A 208 -1.98 -16.14 12.72
N GLU A 209 -2.25 -16.06 11.42
CA GLU A 209 -1.22 -16.04 10.38
C GLU A 209 -0.33 -14.81 10.41
N MET A 210 -0.77 -13.72 11.03
CA MET A 210 -0.02 -12.48 11.18
C MET A 210 0.82 -12.41 12.48
N ALA A 211 0.85 -13.47 13.29
CA ALA A 211 1.52 -13.45 14.59
C ALA A 211 3.01 -13.06 14.49
N CYS A 212 3.74 -13.62 13.52
CA CYS A 212 5.14 -13.26 13.28
C CYS A 212 5.29 -11.79 12.85
N TYR A 213 4.37 -11.29 12.02
CA TYR A 213 4.39 -9.90 11.53
C TYR A 213 4.09 -8.92 12.66
N ARG A 214 3.19 -9.27 13.56
CA ARG A 214 2.93 -8.51 14.78
C ARG A 214 4.19 -8.35 15.63
N LEU A 215 4.91 -9.45 15.89
CA LEU A 215 6.17 -9.41 16.66
C LEU A 215 7.23 -8.54 15.96
N ILE A 216 7.41 -8.69 14.65
CA ILE A 216 8.36 -7.88 13.88
C ILE A 216 7.98 -6.39 13.97
N ARG A 217 6.70 -6.06 13.88
CA ARG A 217 6.20 -4.69 14.00
C ARG A 217 6.48 -4.13 15.39
N GLU A 218 6.16 -4.86 16.45
CA GLU A 218 6.41 -4.45 17.84
C GLU A 218 7.91 -4.20 18.09
N MET A 219 8.77 -5.09 17.59
CA MET A 219 10.23 -4.92 17.68
C MET A 219 10.71 -3.70 16.89
N ASP A 220 10.16 -3.44 15.70
CA ASP A 220 10.52 -2.28 14.89
C ASP A 220 10.08 -0.97 15.55
N GLU A 221 8.88 -0.91 16.10
CA GLU A 221 8.38 0.25 16.85
C GLU A 221 9.27 0.54 18.08
N GLN A 222 9.66 -0.48 18.84
CA GLN A 222 10.60 -0.35 19.96
C GLN A 222 11.98 0.16 19.48
N ALA A 223 12.49 -0.40 18.37
CA ALA A 223 13.75 0.04 17.80
C ALA A 223 13.72 1.50 17.32
N GLN A 224 12.60 1.97 16.77
CA GLN A 224 12.42 3.38 16.39
C GLN A 224 12.44 4.31 17.61
N VAL A 225 11.75 3.95 18.69
CA VAL A 225 11.75 4.70 19.94
C VAL A 225 13.16 4.79 20.51
N LEU A 226 13.90 3.67 20.54
CA LEU A 226 15.29 3.65 21.03
C LEU A 226 16.21 4.51 20.17
N ARG A 227 16.09 4.44 18.84
CA ARG A 227 16.88 5.27 17.91
C ARG A 227 16.60 6.76 18.13
N ALA A 228 15.34 7.16 18.30
CA ALA A 228 14.97 8.53 18.59
C ALA A 228 15.58 9.01 19.93
N ARG A 229 15.58 8.15 20.95
CA ARG A 229 16.18 8.45 22.26
C ARG A 229 17.71 8.58 22.16
N ILE A 230 18.37 7.68 21.44
CA ILE A 230 19.82 7.77 21.20
C ILE A 230 20.15 9.10 20.51
N LYS A 231 19.44 9.46 19.45
CA LYS A 231 19.65 10.72 18.74
C LYS A 231 19.49 11.93 19.65
N SER A 232 18.45 11.95 20.49
CA SER A 232 18.24 13.03 21.47
C SER A 232 19.39 13.13 22.48
N MET A 233 19.91 11.99 22.95
CA MET A 233 21.07 11.96 23.84
C MET A 233 22.36 12.42 23.14
N GLU A 234 22.56 12.04 21.87
CA GLU A 234 23.70 12.51 21.08
C GLU A 234 23.67 14.03 20.87
N ASP A 235 22.49 14.59 20.61
CA ASP A 235 22.30 16.04 20.48
C ASP A 235 22.61 16.74 21.81
N LEU A 236 22.08 16.21 22.94
CA LEU A 236 22.40 16.74 24.26
C LEU A 236 23.92 16.71 24.57
N VAL A 237 24.58 15.61 24.25
CA VAL A 237 26.06 15.49 24.42
C VAL A 237 26.78 16.49 23.52
N ARG A 238 26.30 16.73 22.31
CA ARG A 238 26.85 17.73 21.40
C ARG A 238 26.73 19.14 21.98
N ASP A 239 25.54 19.48 22.50
CA ASP A 239 25.28 20.77 23.14
C ASP A 239 26.15 20.96 24.39
N MET A 240 26.26 19.95 25.24
CA MET A 240 27.17 19.98 26.42
C MET A 240 28.61 20.21 25.99
N LYS A 241 29.11 19.57 24.95
CA LYS A 241 30.48 19.80 24.43
C LYS A 241 30.66 21.20 23.86
N GLY A 242 29.59 21.86 23.43
CA GLY A 242 29.55 23.25 22.96
C GLY A 242 29.68 24.27 24.08
N LEU A 243 29.34 23.92 25.32
CA LEU A 243 29.38 24.84 26.45
C LEU A 243 30.81 25.32 26.77
N ARG A 244 30.95 26.60 27.11
CA ARG A 244 32.26 27.21 27.49
C ARG A 244 32.89 26.50 28.67
N SER A 245 32.10 26.14 29.69
CA SER A 245 32.54 25.40 30.87
C SER A 245 33.13 24.01 30.53
N TYR A 246 32.52 23.28 29.63
CA TYR A 246 33.05 21.99 29.15
C TYR A 246 34.36 22.15 28.40
N ARG A 247 34.45 23.14 27.48
CA ARG A 247 35.69 23.46 26.74
C ARG A 247 36.83 23.90 27.67
N LEU A 248 36.53 24.72 28.66
CA LEU A 248 37.50 25.14 29.68
C LEU A 248 37.98 23.94 30.50
N GLY A 249 37.07 23.09 30.98
CA GLY A 249 37.41 21.86 31.71
C GLY A 249 38.30 20.89 30.88
N GLN A 250 38.00 20.74 29.59
CA GLN A 250 38.86 19.94 28.71
C GLN A 250 40.26 20.55 28.51
N GLY A 251 40.36 21.89 28.43
CA GLY A 251 41.63 22.60 28.34
C GLY A 251 42.49 22.42 29.61
N LEU A 252 41.87 22.49 30.78
CA LEU A 252 42.56 22.28 32.07
C LEU A 252 43.01 20.82 32.28
N LEU A 253 42.30 19.84 31.71
CA LEU A 253 42.64 18.41 31.82
C LEU A 253 43.58 17.91 30.70
N ALA A 254 43.79 18.71 29.64
CA ALA A 254 44.64 18.33 28.53
C ALA A 254 46.08 17.96 28.93
N PRO A 255 46.79 18.73 29.82
CA PRO A 255 48.12 18.38 30.26
C PRO A 255 48.17 17.04 30.99
N ALA A 256 47.22 16.77 31.89
CA ALA A 256 47.14 15.52 32.64
C ALA A 256 46.87 14.28 31.73
N ARG A 257 46.10 14.47 30.69
CA ARG A 257 45.86 13.40 29.68
C ARG A 257 47.09 13.13 28.82
N LEU A 258 47.82 14.16 28.47
CA LEU A 258 49.08 14.02 27.72
C LEU A 258 50.12 13.27 28.58
N LEU A 259 50.24 13.60 29.85
CA LEU A 259 51.12 12.92 30.80
C LEU A 259 50.77 11.42 30.93
N ARG A 260 49.46 11.10 31.08
CA ARG A 260 49.01 9.71 31.11
C ARG A 260 49.26 8.93 29.81
N LYS A 261 49.16 9.57 28.64
CA LYS A 261 49.52 8.95 27.39
C LYS A 261 51.01 8.68 27.25
N LEU A 262 51.86 9.63 27.68
CA LEU A 262 53.28 9.44 27.68
C LEU A 262 53.73 8.35 28.67
N LEU A 263 53.15 8.27 29.86
CA LEU A 263 53.43 7.21 30.83
C LEU A 263 52.99 5.79 30.37
N ARG A 264 51.98 5.70 29.49
CA ARG A 264 51.58 4.43 28.87
C ARG A 264 52.48 3.97 27.68
N CYS A 265 53.31 4.85 27.15
CA CYS A 265 54.26 4.48 26.10
C CYS A 265 55.62 4.03 26.66
N PHE A 266 55.80 4.09 28.00
CA PHE A 266 57.01 3.64 28.69
C PHE A 266 56.79 2.35 29.50
N HIS A 267 55.63 1.74 29.34
CA HIS A 267 55.34 0.38 29.81
C HIS A 267 54.91 -0.48 28.62
#